data_a8a6e43c60700f33871acf1701af7bbf
#
_entry.id   a8a6e43c60700f33871acf1701af7bbf
#
_cell.length_a   1.000
_cell.length_b   1.000
_cell.length_c   1.000
_cell.angle_alpha   90.00
_cell.angle_beta   90.00
_cell.angle_gamma   90.00
#
_symmetry.space_group_name_H-M   'P 1'
#
loop_
_entity.id
_entity.type
_entity.pdbx_description
1 polymer ?
#
loop_
_entity_poly.entity_id
_entity_poly.type
_entity_poly.pdbx_seq_one_letter_code
_entity_poly.pdbx_strand_id
1 'polypeptide(L)'
;MSAMMTDAESKTGTRPPYKVRDLALAEFGRKEIDLAEHEMPGLMALRERYREERPLDGAKVMGSLHMTVQTAVLIETLRDLGADVRWVSCNIFSTQDHAAAAVVVGREGSADAPKGCPVFAWKGETLEEYWWCTSEALMWPDGSGPDLIVDDGGDATLLVHKGVEFEKAGRIPEFDPDGDPEEWGVILDLLRRELERDPSRWTRVAADIKGVSEETTTGVHRLYEMMRDGTLLFPAINVNDSVTKSKFDNIYGCRHSVIDGLNRATDVMIGGKVALVCGFGEVGKGCAQALRGQGARVIVTEIDPICALQAAMEGYQVDTLENQLPTADIFVTATGNKDVITVDHMARMKDKAIVANIGHFDNEIDMAGLKKRGVERINIKPQYDRFRFPDGHSVMILAEGRLMNLGCATGHPSFVMSASFSNQVLAQLELWKNRSGAEVAEGNTGGYERKVYVLPKQLDEEVARLHLAQLGVNLTELSESQAKYIGVPKEGPYKPEHYRY
;
A
#
# COMPACT_ATOMS: atom_id res chain seq x y z
N MET A 1 -15.60 8.44 -24.01
CA MET A 1 -15.11 9.74 -24.51
C MET A 1 -13.81 9.98 -23.80
N SER A 2 -12.70 9.70 -24.47
CA SER A 2 -11.34 10.00 -24.01
C SER A 2 -11.26 11.52 -23.81
N ALA A 3 -11.14 11.95 -22.56
CA ALA A 3 -10.81 13.34 -22.27
C ALA A 3 -9.35 13.53 -22.70
N MET A 4 -9.15 14.23 -23.78
CA MET A 4 -7.86 14.68 -24.28
C MET A 4 -7.01 15.17 -23.12
N MET A 5 -5.83 14.58 -22.95
CA MET A 5 -4.71 15.29 -22.34
C MET A 5 -4.61 16.60 -23.13
N THR A 6 -5.02 17.67 -22.49
CA THR A 6 -5.09 18.96 -23.17
C THR A 6 -3.67 19.43 -23.43
N ASP A 7 -3.42 19.89 -24.66
CA ASP A 7 -2.21 20.55 -25.18
C ASP A 7 -1.65 21.72 -24.34
N ALA A 8 -2.08 21.88 -23.10
CA ALA A 8 -1.57 22.87 -22.15
C ALA A 8 -0.18 22.52 -21.60
N GLU A 9 0.23 21.25 -21.63
CA GLU A 9 1.53 20.82 -21.12
C GLU A 9 2.70 21.12 -22.07
N SER A 10 2.45 21.35 -23.35
CA SER A 10 3.51 21.57 -24.35
C SER A 10 3.96 23.02 -24.54
N LYS A 11 3.30 23.99 -23.89
CA LYS A 11 3.53 25.43 -24.21
C LYS A 11 4.22 26.28 -23.15
N THR A 12 4.36 25.84 -21.89
CA THR A 12 4.96 26.71 -20.84
C THR A 12 6.15 26.09 -20.09
N GLY A 13 6.45 24.82 -20.27
CA GLY A 13 7.61 24.17 -19.59
C GLY A 13 7.54 24.10 -18.06
N THR A 14 6.46 24.55 -17.44
CA THR A 14 6.26 24.51 -15.99
C THR A 14 5.44 23.29 -15.60
N ARG A 15 5.95 22.53 -14.64
CA ARG A 15 5.26 21.37 -14.05
C ARG A 15 4.02 21.85 -13.30
N PRO A 16 2.89 21.10 -13.34
CA PRO A 16 1.72 21.47 -12.55
C PRO A 16 2.04 21.36 -11.05
N PRO A 17 1.51 22.26 -10.21
CA PRO A 17 1.75 22.23 -8.77
C PRO A 17 1.05 21.04 -8.09
N TYR A 18 0.00 20.49 -8.66
CA TYR A 18 -0.76 19.29 -8.24
C TYR A 18 -1.67 18.85 -9.39
N LYS A 19 -2.21 17.63 -9.28
CA LYS A 19 -3.27 17.14 -10.17
C LYS A 19 -4.21 16.19 -9.44
N VAL A 20 -5.43 16.62 -9.21
CA VAL A 20 -6.52 15.86 -8.57
C VAL A 20 -7.79 15.98 -9.39
N ARG A 21 -8.80 15.17 -9.10
CA ARG A 21 -10.07 15.13 -9.83
C ARG A 21 -10.80 16.47 -9.82
N ASP A 22 -11.09 17.01 -8.62
CA ASP A 22 -11.88 18.23 -8.45
C ASP A 22 -11.65 18.78 -7.04
N LEU A 23 -11.17 20.02 -6.93
CA LEU A 23 -10.98 20.70 -5.65
C LEU A 23 -12.29 21.06 -4.93
N ALA A 24 -13.43 21.09 -5.63
CA ALA A 24 -14.73 21.32 -5.00
C ALA A 24 -15.12 20.22 -3.99
N LEU A 25 -14.47 19.04 -4.06
CA LEU A 25 -14.68 17.94 -3.12
C LEU A 25 -13.98 18.15 -1.77
N ALA A 26 -13.15 19.17 -1.62
CA ALA A 26 -12.28 19.37 -0.46
C ALA A 26 -13.05 19.55 0.86
N GLU A 27 -14.20 20.24 0.85
CA GLU A 27 -15.00 20.43 2.06
C GLU A 27 -15.53 19.10 2.61
N PHE A 28 -16.00 18.21 1.73
CA PHE A 28 -16.43 16.88 2.11
C PHE A 28 -15.23 16.06 2.63
N GLY A 29 -14.11 16.09 1.90
CA GLY A 29 -12.89 15.40 2.31
C GLY A 29 -12.39 15.85 3.69
N ARG A 30 -12.44 17.14 3.99
CA ARG A 30 -12.05 17.67 5.31
C ARG A 30 -12.89 17.09 6.43
N LYS A 31 -14.21 17.00 6.27
CA LYS A 31 -15.10 16.40 7.27
C LYS A 31 -14.78 14.94 7.54
N GLU A 32 -14.44 14.17 6.51
CA GLU A 32 -14.04 12.77 6.68
C GLU A 32 -12.65 12.61 7.30
N ILE A 33 -11.71 13.51 6.98
CA ILE A 33 -10.39 13.53 7.63
C ILE A 33 -10.52 13.84 9.13
N ASP A 34 -11.36 14.81 9.51
CA ASP A 34 -11.60 15.15 10.92
C ASP A 34 -12.18 13.95 11.69
N LEU A 35 -13.08 13.17 11.08
CA LEU A 35 -13.58 11.93 11.67
C LEU A 35 -12.49 10.86 11.78
N ALA A 36 -11.65 10.73 10.76
CA ALA A 36 -10.54 9.77 10.78
C ALA A 36 -9.50 10.12 11.84
N GLU A 37 -9.18 11.40 12.05
CA GLU A 37 -8.28 11.86 13.11
C GLU A 37 -8.73 11.37 14.50
N HIS A 38 -10.04 11.40 14.77
CA HIS A 38 -10.60 10.88 16.03
C HIS A 38 -10.34 9.38 16.23
N GLU A 39 -10.32 8.60 15.14
CA GLU A 39 -10.10 7.17 15.14
C GLU A 39 -8.61 6.77 14.97
N MET A 40 -7.68 7.75 14.89
CA MET A 40 -6.26 7.50 14.65
C MET A 40 -5.36 8.00 15.79
N PRO A 41 -5.50 7.42 17.00
CA PRO A 41 -4.87 7.93 18.21
C PRO A 41 -3.34 7.91 18.16
N GLY A 42 -2.74 6.94 17.48
CA GLY A 42 -1.29 6.85 17.35
C GLY A 42 -0.71 8.03 16.60
N LEU A 43 -1.27 8.36 15.43
CA LEU A 43 -0.83 9.53 14.65
C LEU A 43 -1.09 10.84 15.39
N MET A 44 -2.26 10.98 16.02
CA MET A 44 -2.58 12.19 16.76
C MET A 44 -1.64 12.39 17.95
N ALA A 45 -1.27 11.33 18.66
CA ALA A 45 -0.30 11.39 19.74
C ALA A 45 1.12 11.76 19.28
N LEU A 46 1.56 11.21 18.12
CA LEU A 46 2.85 11.57 17.51
C LEU A 46 2.85 13.04 17.05
N ARG A 47 1.76 13.49 16.42
CA ARG A 47 1.60 14.88 16.00
C ARG A 47 1.69 15.85 17.17
N GLU A 48 1.02 15.55 18.30
CA GLU A 48 1.07 16.37 19.50
C GLU A 48 2.46 16.37 20.12
N ARG A 49 3.09 15.21 20.23
CA ARG A 49 4.44 15.05 20.81
C ARG A 49 5.49 15.88 20.11
N TYR A 50 5.47 15.88 18.78
CA TYR A 50 6.52 16.46 17.93
C TYR A 50 6.15 17.82 17.34
N ARG A 51 5.01 18.38 17.67
CA ARG A 51 4.51 19.65 17.10
C ARG A 51 5.50 20.81 17.26
N GLU A 52 6.10 20.95 18.44
CA GLU A 52 7.06 22.04 18.73
C GLU A 52 8.45 21.75 18.17
N GLU A 53 8.89 20.50 18.29
CA GLU A 53 10.22 20.07 17.86
C GLU A 53 10.39 20.06 16.34
N ARG A 54 9.33 19.72 15.60
CA ARG A 54 9.33 19.61 14.14
C ARG A 54 10.52 18.81 13.59
N PRO A 55 10.69 17.54 13.98
CA PRO A 55 11.92 16.78 13.72
C PRO A 55 12.17 16.48 12.24
N LEU A 56 11.20 16.68 11.34
CA LEU A 56 11.33 16.56 9.88
C LEU A 56 11.54 17.91 9.19
N ASP A 57 11.84 18.98 9.93
CA ASP A 57 12.06 20.29 9.29
C ASP A 57 13.20 20.21 8.26
N GLY A 58 12.92 20.73 7.05
CA GLY A 58 13.81 20.66 5.90
C GLY A 58 13.81 19.32 5.14
N ALA A 59 13.10 18.28 5.60
CA ALA A 59 12.98 17.02 4.86
C ALA A 59 11.95 17.13 3.71
N LYS A 60 12.34 16.69 2.52
CA LYS A 60 11.45 16.48 1.37
C LYS A 60 10.96 15.05 1.36
N VAL A 61 9.67 14.83 1.60
CA VAL A 61 9.07 13.48 1.68
C VAL A 61 8.14 13.25 0.49
N MET A 62 8.46 12.25 -0.32
CA MET A 62 7.57 11.76 -1.38
C MET A 62 6.83 10.53 -0.88
N GLY A 63 5.51 10.51 -0.99
CA GLY A 63 4.69 9.34 -0.69
C GLY A 63 4.07 8.74 -1.94
N SER A 64 4.18 7.42 -2.06
CA SER A 64 3.52 6.57 -3.06
C SER A 64 2.73 5.50 -2.30
N LEU A 65 1.56 5.90 -1.80
CA LEU A 65 0.69 5.06 -0.98
C LEU A 65 -0.76 5.49 -1.21
N HIS A 66 -1.70 4.55 -1.14
CA HIS A 66 -3.13 4.75 -1.41
C HIS A 66 -3.65 6.09 -0.89
N MET A 67 -4.13 6.98 -1.77
CA MET A 67 -4.60 8.32 -1.40
C MET A 67 -6.01 8.25 -0.78
N THR A 68 -6.09 7.75 0.44
CA THR A 68 -7.33 7.62 1.23
C THR A 68 -7.47 8.73 2.28
N VAL A 69 -8.61 8.78 2.95
CA VAL A 69 -8.84 9.67 4.09
C VAL A 69 -7.81 9.44 5.20
N GLN A 70 -7.48 8.18 5.49
CA GLN A 70 -6.48 7.82 6.49
C GLN A 70 -5.08 8.29 6.09
N THR A 71 -4.75 8.17 4.81
CA THR A 71 -3.49 8.67 4.26
C THR A 71 -3.39 10.19 4.33
N ALA A 72 -4.51 10.90 4.18
CA ALA A 72 -4.53 12.34 4.40
C ALA A 72 -4.11 12.72 5.83
N VAL A 73 -4.51 11.93 6.84
CA VAL A 73 -4.05 12.13 8.25
C VAL A 73 -2.54 11.90 8.36
N LEU A 74 -1.98 10.88 7.69
CA LEU A 74 -0.53 10.64 7.63
C LEU A 74 0.21 11.83 7.00
N ILE A 75 -0.24 12.28 5.82
CA ILE A 75 0.36 13.41 5.09
C ILE A 75 0.39 14.67 5.96
N GLU A 76 -0.73 15.00 6.59
CA GLU A 76 -0.84 16.17 7.46
C GLU A 76 0.00 16.00 8.74
N THR A 77 0.16 14.78 9.24
CA THR A 77 1.07 14.50 10.36
C THR A 77 2.52 14.76 9.96
N LEU A 78 3.00 14.19 8.85
CA LEU A 78 4.36 14.45 8.36
C LEU A 78 4.63 15.95 8.14
N ARG A 79 3.65 16.67 7.61
CA ARG A 79 3.72 18.13 7.42
C ARG A 79 3.80 18.88 8.76
N ASP A 80 2.96 18.51 9.73
CA ASP A 80 2.99 19.12 11.07
C ASP A 80 4.34 18.89 11.77
N LEU A 81 5.00 17.74 11.48
CA LEU A 81 6.35 17.42 11.93
C LEU A 81 7.46 18.16 11.14
N GLY A 82 7.12 18.96 10.15
CA GLY A 82 8.05 19.86 9.44
C GLY A 82 8.36 19.47 7.99
N ALA A 83 7.94 18.32 7.51
CA ALA A 83 8.26 17.86 6.16
C ALA A 83 7.59 18.70 5.06
N ASP A 84 8.30 18.89 3.94
CA ASP A 84 7.74 19.29 2.65
C ASP A 84 7.30 18.03 1.90
N VAL A 85 5.98 17.86 1.71
CA VAL A 85 5.39 16.58 1.29
C VAL A 85 4.80 16.68 -0.12
N ARG A 86 5.04 15.67 -0.95
CA ARG A 86 4.37 15.41 -2.24
C ARG A 86 3.83 14.00 -2.24
N TRP A 87 2.66 13.77 -2.87
CA TRP A 87 1.98 12.47 -2.75
C TRP A 87 1.37 11.97 -4.04
N VAL A 88 1.41 10.64 -4.24
CA VAL A 88 0.68 9.90 -5.28
C VAL A 88 -0.02 8.70 -4.67
N SER A 89 -0.95 8.11 -5.40
CA SER A 89 -1.51 6.80 -5.04
C SER A 89 -0.64 5.67 -5.60
N CYS A 90 -0.62 4.54 -4.94
CA CYS A 90 0.04 3.31 -5.40
C CYS A 90 -0.92 2.35 -6.13
N ASN A 91 -2.11 2.79 -6.50
CA ASN A 91 -3.10 1.99 -7.22
C ASN A 91 -4.12 2.89 -7.93
N ILE A 92 -4.44 2.58 -9.19
CA ILE A 92 -5.32 3.38 -10.05
C ILE A 92 -6.77 3.48 -9.58
N PHE A 93 -7.24 2.61 -8.67
CA PHE A 93 -8.62 2.59 -8.18
C PHE A 93 -8.78 2.96 -6.71
N SER A 94 -7.68 3.15 -5.98
CA SER A 94 -7.74 3.30 -4.52
C SER A 94 -7.92 4.74 -4.03
N THR A 95 -7.67 5.74 -4.90
CA THR A 95 -7.80 7.15 -4.52
C THR A 95 -9.23 7.49 -4.11
N GLN A 96 -9.36 8.19 -2.99
CA GLN A 96 -10.58 8.88 -2.58
C GLN A 96 -10.44 10.35 -3.01
N ASP A 97 -11.13 10.74 -4.08
CA ASP A 97 -10.95 12.05 -4.74
C ASP A 97 -11.17 13.24 -3.78
N HIS A 98 -12.08 13.09 -2.82
CA HIS A 98 -12.35 14.11 -1.81
C HIS A 98 -11.21 14.23 -0.78
N ALA A 99 -10.53 13.13 -0.44
CA ALA A 99 -9.35 13.16 0.41
C ALA A 99 -8.17 13.86 -0.29
N ALA A 100 -7.92 13.51 -1.56
CA ALA A 100 -6.91 14.17 -2.39
C ALA A 100 -7.16 15.69 -2.51
N ALA A 101 -8.40 16.08 -2.78
CA ALA A 101 -8.80 17.48 -2.85
C ALA A 101 -8.56 18.23 -1.52
N ALA A 102 -8.95 17.60 -0.38
CA ALA A 102 -8.80 18.21 0.93
C ALA A 102 -7.32 18.41 1.31
N VAL A 103 -6.44 17.46 0.97
CA VAL A 103 -5.00 17.59 1.20
C VAL A 103 -4.39 18.71 0.37
N VAL A 104 -4.78 18.84 -0.91
CA VAL A 104 -4.30 19.95 -1.77
C VAL A 104 -4.79 21.30 -1.28
N VAL A 105 -6.06 21.41 -0.93
CA VAL A 105 -6.61 22.66 -0.39
C VAL A 105 -5.96 22.98 0.97
N GLY A 106 -5.77 21.99 1.82
CA GLY A 106 -5.21 22.16 3.16
C GLY A 106 -6.19 22.80 4.16
N ARG A 107 -5.80 22.80 5.44
CA ARG A 107 -6.65 23.31 6.55
C ARG A 107 -6.96 24.81 6.46
N GLU A 108 -6.06 25.59 5.87
CA GLU A 108 -6.13 27.07 5.82
C GLU A 108 -6.38 27.61 4.40
N GLY A 109 -6.51 26.74 3.41
CA GLY A 109 -6.70 27.10 2.02
C GLY A 109 -8.17 27.11 1.59
N SER A 110 -8.37 27.42 0.32
CA SER A 110 -9.63 27.27 -0.39
C SER A 110 -9.38 26.65 -1.77
N ALA A 111 -10.43 26.22 -2.47
CA ALA A 111 -10.30 25.70 -3.82
C ALA A 111 -9.62 26.70 -4.79
N ASP A 112 -9.86 28.00 -4.61
CA ASP A 112 -9.27 29.08 -5.41
C ASP A 112 -7.84 29.45 -4.96
N ALA A 113 -7.46 29.12 -3.72
CA ALA A 113 -6.17 29.44 -3.14
C ALA A 113 -5.69 28.27 -2.24
N PRO A 114 -5.31 27.13 -2.82
CA PRO A 114 -4.87 25.98 -2.08
C PRO A 114 -3.55 26.24 -1.33
N LYS A 115 -3.46 25.73 -0.08
CA LYS A 115 -2.32 25.90 0.82
C LYS A 115 -1.83 24.59 1.41
N GLY A 116 -2.32 23.47 0.88
CA GLY A 116 -1.97 22.14 1.35
C GLY A 116 -0.72 21.56 0.70
N CYS A 117 -0.68 20.24 0.60
CA CYS A 117 0.41 19.51 -0.04
C CYS A 117 0.07 19.19 -1.51
N PRO A 118 1.07 19.19 -2.41
CA PRO A 118 0.89 18.65 -3.76
C PRO A 118 0.47 17.17 -3.73
N VAL A 119 -0.66 16.87 -4.39
CA VAL A 119 -1.12 15.52 -4.64
C VAL A 119 -1.33 15.33 -6.14
N PHE A 120 -0.88 14.19 -6.65
CA PHE A 120 -1.07 13.77 -8.03
C PHE A 120 -1.78 12.42 -8.00
N ALA A 121 -3.11 12.42 -7.84
CA ALA A 121 -3.91 11.21 -7.74
C ALA A 121 -5.39 11.48 -7.99
N TRP A 122 -6.06 10.54 -8.67
CA TRP A 122 -7.52 10.48 -8.78
C TRP A 122 -7.98 9.03 -9.01
N LYS A 123 -9.21 8.72 -8.66
CA LYS A 123 -9.76 7.38 -8.87
C LYS A 123 -10.00 7.12 -10.36
N GLY A 124 -9.46 6.03 -10.89
CA GLY A 124 -9.62 5.61 -12.28
C GLY A 124 -8.59 6.25 -13.23
N GLU A 125 -7.38 6.47 -12.75
CA GLU A 125 -6.21 6.76 -13.60
C GLU A 125 -6.02 5.67 -14.64
N THR A 126 -5.49 6.03 -15.80
CA THR A 126 -4.86 5.05 -16.71
C THR A 126 -3.47 4.67 -16.19
N LEU A 127 -2.87 3.60 -16.72
CA LEU A 127 -1.50 3.24 -16.32
C LEU A 127 -0.49 4.34 -16.69
N GLU A 128 -0.66 5.00 -17.83
CA GLU A 128 0.19 6.14 -18.24
C GLU A 128 0.05 7.33 -17.30
N GLU A 129 -1.18 7.64 -16.86
CA GLU A 129 -1.44 8.71 -15.89
C GLU A 129 -0.83 8.37 -14.53
N TYR A 130 -0.98 7.14 -14.06
CA TYR A 130 -0.41 6.65 -12.81
C TYR A 130 1.12 6.79 -12.76
N TRP A 131 1.83 6.28 -13.78
CA TRP A 131 3.29 6.37 -13.83
C TRP A 131 3.79 7.79 -14.05
N TRP A 132 3.03 8.60 -14.80
CA TRP A 132 3.31 10.03 -14.92
C TRP A 132 3.18 10.73 -13.56
N CYS A 133 2.13 10.48 -12.78
CA CYS A 133 1.95 11.01 -11.43
C CYS A 133 3.14 10.67 -10.52
N THR A 134 3.57 9.41 -10.54
CA THR A 134 4.73 8.93 -9.76
C THR A 134 6.01 9.69 -10.16
N SER A 135 6.25 9.84 -11.46
CA SER A 135 7.40 10.61 -11.96
C SER A 135 7.34 12.10 -11.56
N GLU A 136 6.15 12.73 -11.60
CA GLU A 136 5.99 14.13 -11.22
C GLU A 136 6.20 14.37 -9.73
N ALA A 137 5.71 13.47 -8.87
CA ALA A 137 5.87 13.61 -7.42
C ALA A 137 7.32 13.41 -6.95
N LEU A 138 8.12 12.64 -7.68
CA LEU A 138 9.56 12.43 -7.42
C LEU A 138 10.44 13.66 -7.77
N MET A 139 9.84 14.77 -8.17
CA MET A 139 10.60 15.96 -8.57
C MET A 139 10.00 17.23 -7.97
N TRP A 140 10.78 17.95 -7.20
CA TRP A 140 10.42 19.26 -6.67
C TRP A 140 10.54 20.37 -7.74
N PRO A 141 9.89 21.51 -7.53
CA PRO A 141 9.95 22.63 -8.49
C PRO A 141 11.37 23.19 -8.71
N ASP A 142 12.26 23.03 -7.73
CA ASP A 142 13.67 23.42 -7.81
C ASP A 142 14.55 22.42 -8.57
N GLY A 143 13.97 21.31 -9.05
CA GLY A 143 14.68 20.27 -9.78
C GLY A 143 15.35 19.21 -8.91
N SER A 144 15.23 19.30 -7.58
CA SER A 144 15.72 18.28 -6.64
C SER A 144 14.76 17.09 -6.53
N GLY A 145 15.26 15.96 -6.03
CA GLY A 145 14.47 14.80 -5.62
C GLY A 145 13.98 14.89 -4.16
N PRO A 146 13.28 13.85 -3.68
CA PRO A 146 12.96 13.70 -2.26
C PRO A 146 14.18 13.31 -1.45
N ASP A 147 14.19 13.66 -0.16
CA ASP A 147 15.12 13.10 0.81
C ASP A 147 14.64 11.73 1.32
N LEU A 148 13.33 11.53 1.42
CA LEU A 148 12.71 10.35 1.98
C LEU A 148 11.54 9.89 1.11
N ILE A 149 11.32 8.57 1.07
CA ILE A 149 10.17 7.96 0.39
C ILE A 149 9.34 7.17 1.40
N VAL A 150 8.02 7.35 1.35
CA VAL A 150 7.02 6.42 1.91
C VAL A 150 6.46 5.65 0.74
N ASP A 151 6.72 4.35 0.64
CA ASP A 151 6.30 3.53 -0.51
C ASP A 151 5.37 2.39 -0.07
N ASP A 152 4.51 1.97 -0.98
CA ASP A 152 3.58 0.87 -0.78
C ASP A 152 3.49 0.04 -2.07
N GLY A 153 4.23 -1.06 -2.09
CA GLY A 153 4.45 -1.90 -3.26
C GLY A 153 5.77 -1.64 -3.99
N GLY A 154 6.49 -0.57 -3.61
CA GLY A 154 7.82 -0.28 -4.13
C GLY A 154 7.83 0.31 -5.53
N ASP A 155 6.75 0.93 -6.01
CA ASP A 155 6.69 1.46 -7.38
C ASP A 155 7.50 2.76 -7.54
N ALA A 156 7.47 3.67 -6.58
CA ALA A 156 8.34 4.84 -6.60
C ALA A 156 9.82 4.44 -6.51
N THR A 157 10.13 3.49 -5.64
CA THR A 157 11.47 2.91 -5.50
C THR A 157 11.92 2.24 -6.80
N LEU A 158 11.07 1.43 -7.44
CA LEU A 158 11.35 0.78 -8.71
C LEU A 158 11.68 1.79 -9.80
N LEU A 159 10.87 2.85 -9.92
CA LEU A 159 11.06 3.88 -10.95
C LEU A 159 12.42 4.57 -10.82
N VAL A 160 12.82 4.92 -9.58
CA VAL A 160 14.15 5.51 -9.31
C VAL A 160 15.27 4.53 -9.67
N HIS A 161 15.16 3.24 -9.25
CA HIS A 161 16.20 2.24 -9.53
C HIS A 161 16.35 1.95 -11.02
N LYS A 162 15.24 1.77 -11.74
CA LYS A 162 15.25 1.53 -13.19
C LYS A 162 15.70 2.77 -13.96
N GLY A 163 15.32 3.96 -13.51
CA GLY A 163 15.81 5.20 -14.07
C GLY A 163 17.35 5.29 -14.01
N VAL A 164 17.93 5.04 -12.84
CA VAL A 164 19.40 5.04 -12.64
C VAL A 164 20.07 3.92 -13.47
N GLU A 165 19.47 2.72 -13.49
CA GLU A 165 19.98 1.60 -14.28
C GLU A 165 20.10 1.98 -15.77
N PHE A 166 19.03 2.52 -16.35
CA PHE A 166 18.96 2.85 -17.77
C PHE A 166 19.78 4.10 -18.14
N GLU A 167 19.87 5.09 -17.25
CA GLU A 167 20.82 6.21 -17.42
C GLU A 167 22.26 5.70 -17.51
N LYS A 168 22.69 4.82 -16.59
CA LYS A 168 24.03 4.23 -16.61
C LYS A 168 24.28 3.36 -17.86
N ALA A 169 23.25 2.63 -18.31
CA ALA A 169 23.33 1.83 -19.52
C ALA A 169 23.31 2.66 -20.82
N GLY A 170 22.86 3.91 -20.76
CA GLY A 170 22.66 4.80 -21.90
C GLY A 170 21.60 4.28 -22.90
N ARG A 171 20.77 3.33 -22.50
CA ARG A 171 19.72 2.74 -23.32
C ARG A 171 18.58 2.19 -22.47
N ILE A 172 17.39 2.11 -23.06
CA ILE A 172 16.22 1.47 -22.49
C ILE A 172 15.94 0.18 -23.26
N PRO A 173 15.61 -0.93 -22.58
CA PRO A 173 15.21 -2.18 -23.23
C PRO A 173 14.03 -2.00 -24.18
N GLU A 174 13.94 -2.86 -25.20
CA GLU A 174 12.74 -2.96 -26.02
C GLU A 174 11.66 -3.74 -25.26
N PHE A 175 10.41 -3.32 -25.45
CA PHE A 175 9.25 -4.01 -24.90
C PHE A 175 8.96 -5.29 -25.69
N ASP A 176 8.80 -6.41 -25.00
CA ASP A 176 8.36 -7.69 -25.58
C ASP A 176 6.85 -7.88 -25.33
N PRO A 177 5.99 -7.67 -26.34
CA PRO A 177 4.54 -7.76 -26.16
C PRO A 177 4.03 -9.17 -25.83
N ASP A 178 4.86 -10.21 -26.06
CA ASP A 178 4.50 -11.60 -25.77
C ASP A 178 5.00 -12.07 -24.39
N GLY A 179 6.03 -11.42 -23.84
CA GLY A 179 6.69 -11.80 -22.58
C GLY A 179 6.51 -10.81 -21.44
N ASP A 180 6.37 -9.51 -21.73
CA ASP A 180 6.30 -8.45 -20.73
C ASP A 180 4.85 -8.08 -20.38
N PRO A 181 4.56 -7.72 -19.12
CA PRO A 181 3.28 -7.10 -18.75
C PRO A 181 3.06 -5.77 -19.47
N GLU A 182 1.81 -5.43 -19.82
CA GLU A 182 1.44 -4.16 -20.46
C GLU A 182 1.98 -2.93 -19.68
N GLU A 183 1.91 -2.99 -18.36
CA GLU A 183 2.40 -1.94 -17.47
C GLU A 183 3.91 -1.68 -17.62
N TRP A 184 4.69 -2.73 -17.84
CA TRP A 184 6.13 -2.60 -18.08
C TRP A 184 6.44 -1.78 -19.35
N GLY A 185 5.64 -1.94 -20.39
CA GLY A 185 5.73 -1.13 -21.61
C GLY A 185 5.52 0.36 -21.31
N VAL A 186 4.55 0.69 -20.47
CA VAL A 186 4.27 2.07 -20.03
C VAL A 186 5.45 2.66 -19.28
N ILE A 187 6.05 1.89 -18.36
CA ILE A 187 7.24 2.31 -17.59
C ILE A 187 8.43 2.58 -18.53
N LEU A 188 8.70 1.67 -19.48
CA LEU A 188 9.78 1.84 -20.46
C LEU A 188 9.59 3.09 -21.31
N ASP A 189 8.37 3.37 -21.76
CA ASP A 189 8.06 4.54 -22.56
C ASP A 189 8.18 5.85 -21.75
N LEU A 190 7.79 5.85 -20.48
CA LEU A 190 8.01 6.97 -19.58
C LEU A 190 9.50 7.24 -19.41
N LEU A 191 10.27 6.21 -19.04
CA LEU A 191 11.72 6.34 -18.80
C LEU A 191 12.48 6.75 -20.06
N ARG A 192 12.06 6.32 -21.25
CA ARG A 192 12.64 6.74 -22.54
C ARG A 192 12.48 8.24 -22.76
N ARG A 193 11.27 8.76 -22.58
CA ARG A 193 10.99 10.21 -22.69
C ARG A 193 11.78 11.02 -21.68
N GLU A 194 11.90 10.52 -20.45
CA GLU A 194 12.65 11.20 -19.40
C GLU A 194 14.15 11.18 -19.66
N LEU A 195 14.71 10.08 -20.12
CA LEU A 195 16.14 9.97 -20.50
C LEU A 195 16.49 10.90 -21.65
N GLU A 196 15.63 11.05 -22.67
CA GLU A 196 15.81 11.98 -23.78
C GLU A 196 15.78 13.44 -23.30
N ARG A 197 14.92 13.75 -22.34
CA ARG A 197 14.75 15.11 -21.82
C ARG A 197 15.88 15.52 -20.86
N ASP A 198 16.31 14.61 -19.98
CA ASP A 198 17.30 14.86 -18.93
C ASP A 198 18.05 13.56 -18.59
N PRO A 199 19.18 13.30 -19.25
CA PRO A 199 19.93 12.04 -19.13
C PRO A 199 20.55 11.77 -17.76
N SER A 200 20.44 12.67 -16.80
CA SER A 200 21.00 12.55 -15.45
C SER A 200 19.96 12.73 -14.34
N ARG A 201 18.69 12.81 -14.69
CA ARG A 201 17.60 13.08 -13.75
C ARG A 201 17.57 12.08 -12.60
N TRP A 202 17.51 10.79 -12.93
CA TRP A 202 17.33 9.72 -11.96
C TRP A 202 18.56 9.53 -11.05
N THR A 203 19.74 9.72 -11.61
CA THR A 203 20.99 9.70 -10.82
C THR A 203 21.00 10.84 -9.79
N ARG A 204 20.53 12.04 -10.16
CA ARG A 204 20.42 13.16 -9.19
C ARG A 204 19.37 12.88 -8.14
N VAL A 205 18.17 12.45 -8.54
CA VAL A 205 17.09 12.08 -7.61
C VAL A 205 17.56 11.02 -6.62
N ALA A 206 18.20 9.95 -7.09
CA ALA A 206 18.71 8.88 -6.23
C ALA A 206 19.80 9.35 -5.25
N ALA A 207 20.60 10.35 -5.62
CA ALA A 207 21.64 10.90 -4.77
C ALA A 207 21.09 11.69 -3.57
N ASP A 208 19.90 12.28 -3.71
CA ASP A 208 19.25 13.05 -2.65
C ASP A 208 18.60 12.12 -1.61
N ILE A 209 18.13 10.93 -1.99
CA ILE A 209 17.36 10.01 -1.15
C ILE A 209 18.21 9.45 0.00
N LYS A 210 17.73 9.64 1.24
CA LYS A 210 18.35 9.16 2.49
C LYS A 210 17.75 7.81 2.93
N GLY A 211 16.57 7.47 2.42
CA GLY A 211 15.96 6.18 2.67
C GLY A 211 14.49 6.10 2.25
N VAL A 212 13.98 4.87 2.27
CA VAL A 212 12.57 4.52 2.00
C VAL A 212 12.00 3.71 3.16
N SER A 213 10.73 3.94 3.48
CA SER A 213 9.94 3.03 4.32
C SER A 213 8.87 2.37 3.46
N GLU A 214 8.77 1.03 3.57
CA GLU A 214 7.89 0.20 2.74
C GLU A 214 6.76 -0.40 3.57
N GLU A 215 5.52 -0.20 3.09
CA GLU A 215 4.29 -0.58 3.78
C GLU A 215 3.91 -2.06 3.57
N THR A 216 4.17 -2.65 2.41
CA THR A 216 3.56 -3.92 2.04
C THR A 216 4.55 -5.02 1.71
N THR A 217 4.13 -6.28 1.92
CA THR A 217 4.94 -7.49 1.68
C THR A 217 5.58 -7.52 0.29
N THR A 218 4.87 -7.11 -0.75
CA THR A 218 5.38 -7.18 -2.12
C THR A 218 6.52 -6.19 -2.37
N GLY A 219 6.39 -4.96 -1.87
CA GLY A 219 7.48 -3.97 -1.94
C GLY A 219 8.69 -4.40 -1.11
N VAL A 220 8.46 -4.98 0.06
CA VAL A 220 9.52 -5.56 0.91
C VAL A 220 10.29 -6.65 0.17
N HIS A 221 9.61 -7.55 -0.57
CA HIS A 221 10.28 -8.55 -1.40
C HIS A 221 11.19 -7.93 -2.45
N ARG A 222 10.72 -6.89 -3.16
CA ARG A 222 11.53 -6.14 -4.13
C ARG A 222 12.78 -5.52 -3.48
N LEU A 223 12.63 -4.93 -2.30
CA LEU A 223 13.77 -4.36 -1.55
C LEU A 223 14.80 -5.42 -1.15
N TYR A 224 14.37 -6.59 -0.67
CA TYR A 224 15.28 -7.69 -0.34
C TYR A 224 15.97 -8.27 -1.60
N GLU A 225 15.29 -8.33 -2.74
CA GLU A 225 15.89 -8.71 -4.02
C GLU A 225 16.97 -7.72 -4.43
N MET A 226 16.68 -6.42 -4.43
CA MET A 226 17.64 -5.37 -4.74
C MET A 226 18.84 -5.39 -3.78
N MET A 227 18.62 -5.66 -2.49
CA MET A 227 19.69 -5.80 -1.50
C MET A 227 20.56 -7.02 -1.79
N ARG A 228 19.97 -8.17 -2.06
CA ARG A 228 20.69 -9.42 -2.38
C ARG A 228 21.53 -9.28 -3.65
N ASP A 229 20.98 -8.59 -4.66
CA ASP A 229 21.62 -8.39 -5.96
C ASP A 229 22.62 -7.21 -5.95
N GLY A 230 22.75 -6.51 -4.82
CA GLY A 230 23.66 -5.37 -4.65
C GLY A 230 23.25 -4.11 -5.43
N THR A 231 21.98 -4.01 -5.85
CA THR A 231 21.43 -2.89 -6.63
C THR A 231 20.68 -1.87 -5.81
N LEU A 232 20.42 -2.12 -4.52
CA LEU A 232 19.72 -1.19 -3.64
C LEU A 232 20.52 0.13 -3.50
N LEU A 233 19.91 1.25 -3.85
CA LEU A 233 20.56 2.55 -3.95
C LEU A 233 20.63 3.31 -2.63
N PHE A 234 19.72 3.04 -1.71
CA PHE A 234 19.57 3.74 -0.43
C PHE A 234 19.04 2.80 0.67
N PRO A 235 19.16 3.16 1.96
CA PRO A 235 18.61 2.36 3.06
C PRO A 235 17.08 2.19 2.94
N ALA A 236 16.57 1.06 3.44
CA ALA A 236 15.14 0.79 3.49
C ALA A 236 14.71 0.31 4.87
N ILE A 237 13.57 0.80 5.38
CA ILE A 237 12.90 0.26 6.56
C ILE A 237 11.67 -0.51 6.10
N ASN A 238 11.65 -1.80 6.41
CA ASN A 238 10.53 -2.69 6.23
C ASN A 238 9.52 -2.47 7.37
N VAL A 239 8.52 -1.63 7.11
CA VAL A 239 7.43 -1.36 8.06
C VAL A 239 6.45 -2.52 8.11
N ASN A 240 6.25 -3.24 6.97
CA ASN A 240 5.32 -4.37 6.92
C ASN A 240 5.57 -5.41 8.02
N ASP A 241 6.84 -5.68 8.36
CA ASP A 241 7.20 -6.71 9.33
C ASP A 241 7.29 -6.20 10.77
N SER A 242 7.01 -4.92 11.03
CA SER A 242 6.67 -4.46 12.38
C SER A 242 5.46 -5.24 12.90
N VAL A 243 5.49 -5.69 14.14
CA VAL A 243 4.41 -6.53 14.68
C VAL A 243 3.10 -5.77 14.76
N THR A 244 3.16 -4.49 15.16
CA THR A 244 2.00 -3.60 15.20
C THR A 244 1.47 -3.21 13.81
N LYS A 245 2.17 -3.58 12.73
CA LYS A 245 1.67 -3.52 11.36
C LYS A 245 1.17 -4.90 10.90
N SER A 246 2.04 -5.89 10.79
CA SER A 246 1.70 -7.20 10.18
C SER A 246 0.62 -7.96 10.93
N LYS A 247 0.61 -7.91 12.26
CA LYS A 247 -0.38 -8.61 13.10
C LYS A 247 -1.66 -7.80 13.34
N PHE A 248 -1.70 -6.56 12.90
CA PHE A 248 -2.86 -5.66 13.06
C PHE A 248 -3.47 -5.31 11.71
N ASP A 249 -2.78 -4.58 10.86
CA ASP A 249 -3.24 -4.16 9.55
C ASP A 249 -3.58 -5.36 8.66
N ASN A 250 -2.63 -6.26 8.43
CA ASN A 250 -2.82 -7.37 7.52
C ASN A 250 -3.93 -8.33 8.00
N ILE A 251 -4.11 -8.50 9.32
CA ILE A 251 -5.19 -9.35 9.87
C ILE A 251 -6.49 -8.57 10.02
N TYR A 252 -6.49 -7.56 10.89
CA TYR A 252 -7.74 -6.88 11.31
C TYR A 252 -8.26 -5.94 10.22
N GLY A 253 -7.36 -5.30 9.46
CA GLY A 253 -7.72 -4.49 8.32
C GLY A 253 -8.39 -5.31 7.24
N CYS A 254 -7.82 -6.45 6.85
CA CYS A 254 -8.43 -7.35 5.86
C CYS A 254 -9.70 -8.03 6.40
N ARG A 255 -9.76 -8.34 7.71
CA ARG A 255 -10.97 -8.87 8.35
C ARG A 255 -12.15 -7.91 8.21
N HIS A 256 -11.92 -6.61 8.37
CA HIS A 256 -12.95 -5.59 8.17
C HIS A 256 -13.26 -5.38 6.68
N SER A 257 -12.24 -5.13 5.88
CA SER A 257 -12.37 -4.59 4.53
C SER A 257 -12.80 -5.61 3.47
N VAL A 258 -12.54 -6.92 3.66
CA VAL A 258 -13.04 -7.95 2.74
C VAL A 258 -14.57 -8.01 2.73
N ILE A 259 -15.19 -7.89 3.89
CA ILE A 259 -16.64 -7.88 4.00
C ILE A 259 -17.24 -6.59 3.43
N ASP A 260 -16.62 -5.43 3.75
CA ASP A 260 -17.07 -4.14 3.21
C ASP A 260 -17.01 -4.12 1.69
N GLY A 261 -15.91 -4.60 1.10
CA GLY A 261 -15.77 -4.67 -0.35
C GLY A 261 -16.76 -5.63 -1.01
N LEU A 262 -16.96 -6.83 -0.47
CA LEU A 262 -17.95 -7.79 -0.98
C LEU A 262 -19.36 -7.22 -0.93
N ASN A 263 -19.76 -6.62 0.20
CA ASN A 263 -21.09 -6.08 0.38
C ASN A 263 -21.37 -4.90 -0.57
N ARG A 264 -20.45 -3.95 -0.68
CA ARG A 264 -20.61 -2.79 -1.57
C ARG A 264 -20.60 -3.18 -3.05
N ALA A 265 -19.72 -4.12 -3.44
CA ALA A 265 -19.65 -4.56 -4.83
C ALA A 265 -20.86 -5.39 -5.24
N THR A 266 -21.27 -6.37 -4.44
CA THR A 266 -22.12 -7.45 -4.93
C THR A 266 -23.55 -7.43 -4.40
N ASP A 267 -23.75 -6.89 -3.20
CA ASP A 267 -25.04 -6.98 -2.48
C ASP A 267 -25.50 -8.44 -2.28
N VAL A 268 -24.57 -9.38 -2.16
CA VAL A 268 -24.82 -10.80 -2.04
C VAL A 268 -24.74 -11.22 -0.58
N MET A 269 -25.72 -12.00 -0.10
CA MET A 269 -25.66 -12.59 1.23
C MET A 269 -24.51 -13.60 1.30
N ILE A 270 -23.54 -13.35 2.20
CA ILE A 270 -22.36 -14.20 2.39
C ILE A 270 -22.72 -15.47 3.17
N GLY A 271 -23.63 -15.37 4.14
CA GLY A 271 -24.07 -16.49 4.97
C GLY A 271 -24.59 -17.67 4.14
N GLY A 272 -24.15 -18.88 4.50
CA GLY A 272 -24.52 -20.13 3.83
C GLY A 272 -23.74 -20.45 2.56
N LYS A 273 -22.98 -19.50 2.00
CA LYS A 273 -22.13 -19.74 0.82
C LYS A 273 -20.86 -20.51 1.18
N VAL A 274 -20.26 -21.13 0.17
CA VAL A 274 -18.90 -21.67 0.25
C VAL A 274 -17.94 -20.57 -0.21
N ALA A 275 -17.02 -20.17 0.67
CA ALA A 275 -15.99 -19.19 0.39
C ALA A 275 -14.62 -19.88 0.42
N LEU A 276 -13.87 -19.77 -0.66
CA LEU A 276 -12.50 -20.27 -0.76
C LEU A 276 -11.53 -19.10 -0.61
N VAL A 277 -10.61 -19.19 0.37
CA VAL A 277 -9.53 -18.23 0.58
C VAL A 277 -8.22 -18.87 0.13
N CYS A 278 -7.58 -18.30 -0.86
CA CYS A 278 -6.28 -18.74 -1.35
C CYS A 278 -5.18 -18.03 -0.57
N GLY A 279 -4.46 -18.79 0.27
CA GLY A 279 -3.44 -18.32 1.20
C GLY A 279 -3.95 -18.18 2.64
N PHE A 280 -3.13 -18.55 3.62
CA PHE A 280 -3.41 -18.43 5.06
C PHE A 280 -2.26 -17.73 5.82
N GLY A 281 -1.59 -16.78 5.14
CA GLY A 281 -0.77 -15.76 5.78
C GLY A 281 -1.64 -14.79 6.59
N GLU A 282 -1.11 -13.69 7.04
CA GLU A 282 -1.84 -12.74 7.91
C GLU A 282 -3.11 -12.19 7.24
N VAL A 283 -3.03 -11.84 5.95
CA VAL A 283 -4.17 -11.38 5.14
C VAL A 283 -5.24 -12.47 5.02
N GLY A 284 -4.83 -13.68 4.64
CA GLY A 284 -5.74 -14.82 4.48
C GLY A 284 -6.43 -15.21 5.78
N LYS A 285 -5.74 -15.17 6.92
CA LYS A 285 -6.31 -15.39 8.26
C LYS A 285 -7.42 -14.39 8.55
N GLY A 286 -7.18 -13.10 8.30
CA GLY A 286 -8.18 -12.05 8.47
C GLY A 286 -9.42 -12.31 7.61
N CYS A 287 -9.23 -12.60 6.32
CA CYS A 287 -10.31 -12.89 5.38
C CYS A 287 -11.12 -14.13 5.78
N ALA A 288 -10.46 -15.23 6.10
CA ALA A 288 -11.11 -16.48 6.50
C ALA A 288 -11.96 -16.30 7.76
N GLN A 289 -11.43 -15.59 8.77
CA GLN A 289 -12.17 -15.28 10.00
C GLN A 289 -13.40 -14.42 9.75
N ALA A 290 -13.26 -13.39 8.90
CA ALA A 290 -14.37 -12.49 8.56
C ALA A 290 -15.50 -13.20 7.82
N LEU A 291 -15.17 -13.98 6.79
CA LEU A 291 -16.14 -14.75 6.01
C LEU A 291 -16.86 -15.79 6.88
N ARG A 292 -16.12 -16.49 7.75
CA ARG A 292 -16.72 -17.40 8.74
C ARG A 292 -17.62 -16.66 9.72
N GLY A 293 -17.22 -15.48 10.17
CA GLY A 293 -18.03 -14.61 11.04
C GLY A 293 -19.34 -14.16 10.40
N GLN A 294 -19.42 -14.07 9.06
CA GLN A 294 -20.64 -13.81 8.29
C GLN A 294 -21.47 -15.08 8.00
N GLY A 295 -21.04 -16.24 8.51
CA GLY A 295 -21.75 -17.50 8.33
C GLY A 295 -21.44 -18.24 7.03
N ALA A 296 -20.35 -17.92 6.34
CA ALA A 296 -19.85 -18.70 5.22
C ALA A 296 -19.21 -20.02 5.69
N ARG A 297 -19.26 -21.03 4.84
CA ARG A 297 -18.44 -22.24 4.95
C ARG A 297 -17.10 -21.97 4.30
N VAL A 298 -16.08 -21.72 5.12
CA VAL A 298 -14.77 -21.28 4.63
C VAL A 298 -13.86 -22.48 4.39
N ILE A 299 -13.24 -22.51 3.23
CA ILE A 299 -12.20 -23.45 2.81
C ILE A 299 -10.95 -22.63 2.52
N VAL A 300 -9.78 -23.16 2.85
CA VAL A 300 -8.48 -22.51 2.68
C VAL A 300 -7.62 -23.34 1.74
N THR A 301 -6.91 -22.68 0.82
CA THR A 301 -5.80 -23.31 0.10
C THR A 301 -4.48 -22.75 0.59
N GLU A 302 -3.45 -23.59 0.75
CA GLU A 302 -2.17 -23.15 1.27
C GLU A 302 -1.03 -24.06 0.76
N ILE A 303 0.14 -23.46 0.54
CA ILE A 303 1.37 -24.17 0.14
C ILE A 303 2.32 -24.40 1.32
N ASP A 304 2.27 -23.52 2.34
CA ASP A 304 3.08 -23.64 3.55
C ASP A 304 2.43 -24.64 4.51
N PRO A 305 3.11 -25.76 4.84
CA PRO A 305 2.56 -26.77 5.72
C PRO A 305 2.28 -26.27 7.14
N ILE A 306 2.99 -25.23 7.60
CA ILE A 306 2.75 -24.62 8.93
C ILE A 306 1.45 -23.82 8.89
N CYS A 307 1.25 -22.97 7.88
CA CYS A 307 0.01 -22.22 7.72
C CYS A 307 -1.19 -23.12 7.46
N ALA A 308 -1.01 -24.19 6.66
CA ALA A 308 -2.04 -25.20 6.44
C ALA A 308 -2.45 -25.92 7.73
N LEU A 309 -1.47 -26.28 8.56
CA LEU A 309 -1.74 -26.89 9.87
C LEU A 309 -2.46 -25.92 10.81
N GLN A 310 -2.07 -24.63 10.82
CA GLN A 310 -2.77 -23.61 11.60
C GLN A 310 -4.23 -23.48 11.16
N ALA A 311 -4.49 -23.41 9.84
CA ALA A 311 -5.85 -23.36 9.31
C ALA A 311 -6.69 -24.56 9.75
N ALA A 312 -6.13 -25.77 9.67
CA ALA A 312 -6.81 -27.00 10.11
C ALA A 312 -7.10 -26.99 11.62
N MET A 313 -6.14 -26.52 12.45
CA MET A 313 -6.31 -26.41 13.90
C MET A 313 -7.36 -25.35 14.28
N GLU A 314 -7.54 -24.32 13.48
CA GLU A 314 -8.62 -23.34 13.65
C GLU A 314 -9.98 -23.83 13.13
N GLY A 315 -10.05 -25.06 12.61
CA GLY A 315 -11.28 -25.71 12.17
C GLY A 315 -11.72 -25.36 10.75
N TYR A 316 -10.80 -24.85 9.91
CA TYR A 316 -11.06 -24.70 8.48
C TYR A 316 -10.79 -26.01 7.74
N GLN A 317 -11.56 -26.27 6.70
CA GLN A 317 -11.19 -27.25 5.71
C GLN A 317 -10.01 -26.69 4.90
N VAL A 318 -8.95 -27.50 4.76
CA VAL A 318 -7.82 -27.18 3.88
C VAL A 318 -7.88 -28.11 2.68
N ASP A 319 -7.87 -27.55 1.46
CA ASP A 319 -8.00 -28.32 0.23
C ASP A 319 -7.28 -27.61 -0.92
N THR A 320 -7.29 -28.19 -2.11
CA THR A 320 -6.76 -27.52 -3.32
C THR A 320 -7.83 -26.69 -4.00
N LEU A 321 -7.39 -25.66 -4.76
CA LEU A 321 -8.27 -24.82 -5.56
C LEU A 321 -9.09 -25.67 -6.54
N GLU A 322 -8.45 -26.62 -7.25
CA GLU A 322 -9.03 -27.43 -8.30
C GLU A 322 -10.20 -28.28 -7.80
N ASN A 323 -10.13 -28.78 -6.56
CA ASN A 323 -11.21 -29.56 -5.96
C ASN A 323 -12.45 -28.70 -5.65
N GLN A 324 -12.25 -27.42 -5.44
CA GLN A 324 -13.32 -26.51 -5.00
C GLN A 324 -13.91 -25.65 -6.13
N LEU A 325 -13.35 -25.66 -7.34
CA LEU A 325 -13.86 -24.89 -8.48
C LEU A 325 -15.37 -25.10 -8.75
N PRO A 326 -15.91 -26.34 -8.72
CA PRO A 326 -17.34 -26.54 -9.01
C PRO A 326 -18.27 -26.24 -7.84
N THR A 327 -17.73 -25.98 -6.63
CA THR A 327 -18.55 -25.89 -5.40
C THR A 327 -18.52 -24.52 -4.74
N ALA A 328 -17.39 -23.79 -4.80
CA ALA A 328 -17.26 -22.51 -4.15
C ALA A 328 -18.05 -21.40 -4.87
N ASP A 329 -18.67 -20.53 -4.07
CA ASP A 329 -19.46 -19.38 -4.53
C ASP A 329 -18.60 -18.10 -4.57
N ILE A 330 -17.64 -17.98 -3.65
CA ILE A 330 -16.76 -16.81 -3.48
C ILE A 330 -15.33 -17.31 -3.42
N PHE A 331 -14.46 -16.70 -4.22
CA PHE A 331 -13.03 -16.93 -4.24
C PHE A 331 -12.32 -15.64 -3.88
N VAL A 332 -11.43 -15.68 -2.88
CA VAL A 332 -10.61 -14.55 -2.44
C VAL A 332 -9.14 -14.95 -2.47
N THR A 333 -8.34 -14.29 -3.30
CA THR A 333 -6.89 -14.52 -3.35
C THR A 333 -6.16 -13.58 -2.40
N ALA A 334 -5.16 -14.09 -1.68
CA ALA A 334 -4.41 -13.40 -0.64
C ALA A 334 -2.97 -13.94 -0.50
N THR A 335 -2.34 -14.31 -1.63
CA THR A 335 -1.07 -15.03 -1.63
C THR A 335 0.15 -14.14 -1.91
N GLY A 336 -0.05 -12.99 -2.56
CA GLY A 336 1.04 -12.17 -3.09
C GLY A 336 1.82 -12.84 -4.25
N ASN A 337 1.26 -13.91 -4.85
CA ASN A 337 1.86 -14.65 -5.95
C ASN A 337 1.21 -14.23 -7.29
N LYS A 338 1.46 -14.95 -8.36
CA LYS A 338 0.85 -14.74 -9.67
C LYS A 338 0.09 -15.97 -10.14
N ASP A 339 -0.89 -15.76 -11.03
CA ASP A 339 -1.63 -16.83 -11.72
C ASP A 339 -2.25 -17.87 -10.77
N VAL A 340 -2.67 -17.42 -9.58
CA VAL A 340 -3.32 -18.27 -8.57
C VAL A 340 -4.65 -18.77 -9.11
N ILE A 341 -5.44 -17.87 -9.73
CA ILE A 341 -6.68 -18.20 -10.42
C ILE A 341 -6.47 -17.91 -11.92
N THR A 342 -6.27 -18.97 -12.71
CA THR A 342 -6.09 -18.89 -14.14
C THR A 342 -7.43 -18.82 -14.89
N VAL A 343 -7.39 -18.44 -16.18
CA VAL A 343 -8.58 -18.48 -17.04
C VAL A 343 -9.19 -19.90 -17.15
N ASP A 344 -8.38 -20.96 -17.06
CA ASP A 344 -8.84 -22.35 -17.06
C ASP A 344 -9.53 -22.73 -15.77
N HIS A 345 -9.09 -22.20 -14.63
CA HIS A 345 -9.80 -22.29 -13.35
C HIS A 345 -11.18 -21.62 -13.45
N MET A 346 -11.21 -20.37 -13.93
CA MET A 346 -12.45 -19.61 -14.07
C MET A 346 -13.48 -20.28 -14.98
N ALA A 347 -13.04 -20.94 -16.06
CA ALA A 347 -13.90 -21.71 -16.95
C ALA A 347 -14.55 -22.94 -16.31
N ARG A 348 -14.04 -23.42 -15.17
CA ARG A 348 -14.53 -24.58 -14.42
C ARG A 348 -15.28 -24.22 -13.13
N MET A 349 -15.33 -22.94 -12.79
CA MET A 349 -16.03 -22.44 -11.61
C MET A 349 -17.54 -22.60 -11.80
N LYS A 350 -18.25 -22.54 -10.69
CA LYS A 350 -19.69 -22.44 -10.66
C LYS A 350 -20.19 -21.18 -11.39
N ASP A 351 -21.31 -21.29 -12.11
CA ASP A 351 -21.88 -20.10 -12.79
C ASP A 351 -22.12 -18.97 -11.79
N LYS A 352 -21.67 -17.77 -12.16
CA LYS A 352 -21.70 -16.55 -11.34
C LYS A 352 -20.90 -16.63 -10.04
N ALA A 353 -19.89 -17.49 -9.96
CA ALA A 353 -18.92 -17.44 -8.88
C ALA A 353 -18.28 -16.05 -8.80
N ILE A 354 -18.11 -15.54 -7.60
CA ILE A 354 -17.46 -14.24 -7.33
C ILE A 354 -15.97 -14.47 -7.15
N VAL A 355 -15.16 -13.75 -7.90
CA VAL A 355 -13.71 -13.83 -7.86
C VAL A 355 -13.16 -12.46 -7.47
N ALA A 356 -12.40 -12.42 -6.39
CA ALA A 356 -11.86 -11.21 -5.81
C ALA A 356 -10.42 -11.40 -5.36
N ASN A 357 -9.61 -10.36 -5.47
CA ASN A 357 -8.26 -10.30 -4.96
C ASN A 357 -8.14 -9.28 -3.82
N ILE A 358 -7.44 -9.63 -2.76
CA ILE A 358 -7.08 -8.72 -1.67
C ILE A 358 -5.56 -8.65 -1.48
N GLY A 359 -4.79 -9.34 -2.33
CA GLY A 359 -3.35 -9.16 -2.46
C GLY A 359 -3.02 -7.82 -3.15
N HIS A 360 -1.83 -7.31 -2.92
CA HIS A 360 -1.46 -5.95 -3.35
C HIS A 360 -1.54 -5.74 -4.87
N PHE A 361 -1.03 -6.67 -5.67
CA PHE A 361 -1.04 -6.58 -7.14
C PHE A 361 -2.19 -7.36 -7.79
N ASP A 362 -2.46 -7.06 -9.05
CA ASP A 362 -3.55 -7.63 -9.86
C ASP A 362 -3.18 -8.93 -10.60
N ASN A 363 -2.01 -9.48 -10.35
CA ASN A 363 -1.48 -10.65 -11.05
C ASN A 363 -1.90 -12.01 -10.44
N GLU A 364 -2.61 -12.03 -9.33
CA GLU A 364 -3.14 -13.26 -8.73
C GLU A 364 -4.29 -13.86 -9.55
N ILE A 365 -5.03 -13.02 -10.29
CA ILE A 365 -6.15 -13.41 -11.17
C ILE A 365 -5.74 -13.13 -12.63
N ASP A 366 -5.81 -14.15 -13.47
CA ASP A 366 -5.39 -14.11 -14.88
C ASP A 366 -6.37 -13.30 -15.75
N MET A 367 -6.35 -11.98 -15.62
CA MET A 367 -7.16 -11.07 -16.44
C MET A 367 -6.68 -11.04 -17.90
N ALA A 368 -5.38 -11.19 -18.12
CA ALA A 368 -4.80 -11.25 -19.46
C ALA A 368 -5.26 -12.50 -20.23
N GLY A 369 -5.34 -13.64 -19.54
CA GLY A 369 -5.88 -14.87 -20.11
C GLY A 369 -7.33 -14.76 -20.53
N LEU A 370 -8.17 -14.06 -19.75
CA LEU A 370 -9.56 -13.78 -20.13
C LEU A 370 -9.63 -12.94 -21.40
N LYS A 371 -8.84 -11.87 -21.50
CA LYS A 371 -8.73 -11.02 -22.69
C LYS A 371 -8.24 -11.82 -23.92
N LYS A 372 -7.16 -12.59 -23.74
CA LYS A 372 -6.57 -13.42 -24.82
C LYS A 372 -7.52 -14.52 -25.31
N ARG A 373 -8.32 -15.12 -24.43
CA ARG A 373 -9.33 -16.11 -24.76
C ARG A 373 -10.60 -15.52 -25.38
N GLY A 374 -10.74 -14.18 -25.40
CA GLY A 374 -11.88 -13.48 -25.97
C GLY A 374 -13.16 -13.69 -25.13
N VAL A 375 -13.04 -13.88 -23.82
CA VAL A 375 -14.19 -13.96 -22.90
C VAL A 375 -14.88 -12.60 -22.86
N GLU A 376 -16.20 -12.59 -23.02
CA GLU A 376 -16.96 -11.35 -23.10
C GLU A 376 -17.05 -10.67 -21.73
N ARG A 377 -16.53 -9.45 -21.63
CA ARG A 377 -16.67 -8.59 -20.45
C ARG A 377 -17.95 -7.78 -20.53
N ILE A 378 -18.77 -7.85 -19.49
CA ILE A 378 -20.01 -7.08 -19.32
C ILE A 378 -19.89 -6.31 -18.01
N ASN A 379 -19.73 -4.99 -18.09
CA ASN A 379 -19.72 -4.15 -16.89
C ASN A 379 -21.11 -4.09 -16.27
N ILE A 380 -21.24 -4.47 -15.00
CA ILE A 380 -22.50 -4.42 -14.25
C ILE A 380 -22.63 -3.08 -13.54
N LYS A 381 -21.57 -2.66 -12.85
CA LYS A 381 -21.43 -1.36 -12.20
C LYS A 381 -19.94 -1.09 -11.98
N PRO A 382 -19.52 0.10 -11.58
CA PRO A 382 -18.12 0.38 -11.32
C PRO A 382 -17.48 -0.70 -10.45
N GLN A 383 -16.32 -1.22 -10.86
CA GLN A 383 -15.52 -2.23 -10.17
C GLN A 383 -16.22 -3.61 -10.02
N TYR A 384 -17.24 -3.91 -10.80
CA TYR A 384 -17.96 -5.19 -10.76
C TYR A 384 -18.32 -5.63 -12.18
N ASP A 385 -17.60 -6.60 -12.71
CA ASP A 385 -17.71 -7.08 -14.08
C ASP A 385 -18.13 -8.56 -14.14
N ARG A 386 -18.97 -8.86 -15.10
CA ARG A 386 -19.32 -10.23 -15.49
C ARG A 386 -18.48 -10.63 -16.69
N PHE A 387 -17.78 -11.77 -16.60
CA PHE A 387 -17.06 -12.38 -17.69
C PHE A 387 -17.83 -13.63 -18.15
N ARG A 388 -18.37 -13.57 -19.36
CA ARG A 388 -19.22 -14.62 -19.93
C ARG A 388 -18.44 -15.47 -20.92
N PHE A 389 -18.32 -16.75 -20.62
CA PHE A 389 -17.70 -17.75 -21.47
C PHE A 389 -18.63 -18.17 -22.64
N PRO A 390 -18.08 -18.79 -23.74
CA PRO A 390 -18.88 -19.16 -24.91
C PRO A 390 -19.99 -20.17 -24.64
N ASP A 391 -19.87 -21.00 -23.63
CA ASP A 391 -20.90 -21.96 -23.18
C ASP A 391 -22.05 -21.33 -22.41
N GLY A 392 -21.98 -20.00 -22.14
CA GLY A 392 -22.97 -19.24 -21.38
C GLY A 392 -22.69 -19.14 -19.89
N HIS A 393 -21.76 -19.92 -19.36
CA HIS A 393 -21.27 -19.82 -17.99
C HIS A 393 -20.57 -18.46 -17.77
N SER A 394 -20.60 -17.96 -16.55
CA SER A 394 -20.00 -16.66 -16.21
C SER A 394 -19.31 -16.70 -14.87
N VAL A 395 -18.31 -15.85 -14.70
CA VAL A 395 -17.73 -15.47 -13.39
C VAL A 395 -17.90 -13.97 -13.18
N MET A 396 -17.96 -13.56 -11.92
CA MET A 396 -18.09 -12.17 -11.50
C MET A 396 -16.76 -11.72 -10.89
N ILE A 397 -16.09 -10.75 -11.51
CA ILE A 397 -14.77 -10.29 -11.04
C ILE A 397 -14.87 -8.89 -10.44
N LEU A 398 -14.28 -8.72 -9.26
CA LEU A 398 -14.23 -7.46 -8.53
C LEU A 398 -12.95 -6.70 -8.86
N ALA A 399 -13.07 -5.38 -9.01
CA ALA A 399 -11.96 -4.42 -9.19
C ALA A 399 -10.95 -4.83 -10.29
N GLU A 400 -11.42 -5.53 -11.33
CA GLU A 400 -10.57 -6.02 -12.43
C GLU A 400 -9.39 -6.89 -11.94
N GLY A 401 -9.59 -7.68 -10.88
CA GLY A 401 -8.53 -8.49 -10.27
C GLY A 401 -7.59 -7.72 -9.33
N ARG A 402 -7.74 -6.40 -9.20
CA ARG A 402 -6.98 -5.57 -8.27
C ARG A 402 -7.54 -5.65 -6.84
N LEU A 403 -6.95 -4.93 -5.90
CA LEU A 403 -7.40 -4.84 -4.51
C LEU A 403 -8.89 -4.49 -4.40
N MET A 404 -9.72 -5.50 -4.10
CA MET A 404 -11.17 -5.34 -4.04
C MET A 404 -11.64 -4.45 -2.90
N ASN A 405 -10.94 -4.44 -1.77
CA ASN A 405 -11.28 -3.65 -0.60
C ASN A 405 -11.11 -2.14 -0.81
N LEU A 406 -10.17 -1.73 -1.66
CA LEU A 406 -9.94 -0.34 -2.06
C LEU A 406 -10.67 0.03 -3.35
N GLY A 407 -10.72 -0.90 -4.31
CA GLY A 407 -11.44 -0.69 -5.57
C GLY A 407 -12.94 -0.59 -5.37
N CYS A 408 -13.53 -1.49 -4.60
CA CYS A 408 -14.97 -1.59 -4.37
C CYS A 408 -15.45 -0.86 -3.11
N ALA A 409 -14.55 -0.57 -2.15
CA ALA A 409 -14.88 0.07 -0.88
C ALA A 409 -13.87 1.16 -0.51
N THR A 410 -13.59 1.36 0.76
CA THR A 410 -12.74 2.43 1.29
C THR A 410 -11.44 1.94 1.92
N GLY A 411 -11.15 0.65 1.83
CA GLY A 411 -9.95 0.05 2.37
C GLY A 411 -10.03 -0.26 3.87
N HIS A 412 -8.90 -0.21 4.54
CA HIS A 412 -8.79 -0.53 5.96
C HIS A 412 -9.31 0.60 6.85
N PRO A 413 -9.91 0.28 8.02
CA PRO A 413 -10.48 1.28 8.91
C PRO A 413 -9.41 2.13 9.60
N SER A 414 -9.78 3.35 9.98
CA SER A 414 -8.87 4.37 10.50
C SER A 414 -8.03 3.91 11.69
N PHE A 415 -8.63 3.21 12.65
CA PHE A 415 -7.92 2.73 13.84
C PHE A 415 -6.77 1.77 13.49
N VAL A 416 -6.98 0.86 12.54
CA VAL A 416 -5.94 -0.07 12.08
C VAL A 416 -4.84 0.68 11.33
N MET A 417 -5.23 1.60 10.45
CA MET A 417 -4.26 2.43 9.71
C MET A 417 -3.49 3.37 10.62
N SER A 418 -4.04 3.76 11.76
CA SER A 418 -3.29 4.49 12.79
C SER A 418 -2.05 3.72 13.25
N ALA A 419 -2.15 2.40 13.46
CA ALA A 419 -1.00 1.59 13.84
C ALA A 419 0.05 1.52 12.72
N SER A 420 -0.36 1.21 11.48
CA SER A 420 0.54 1.19 10.32
C SER A 420 1.22 2.53 10.09
N PHE A 421 0.46 3.60 10.08
CA PHE A 421 1.00 4.94 9.78
C PHE A 421 1.81 5.54 10.92
N SER A 422 1.57 5.13 12.18
CA SER A 422 2.50 5.46 13.28
C SER A 422 3.87 4.80 13.05
N ASN A 423 3.91 3.54 12.57
CA ASN A 423 5.16 2.91 12.17
C ASN A 423 5.83 3.67 11.01
N GLN A 424 5.06 4.14 10.01
CA GLN A 424 5.62 4.95 8.90
C GLN A 424 6.24 6.24 9.40
N VAL A 425 5.55 6.99 10.26
CA VAL A 425 6.09 8.22 10.84
C VAL A 425 7.38 7.95 11.61
N LEU A 426 7.40 6.92 12.46
CA LEU A 426 8.60 6.56 13.23
C LEU A 426 9.74 6.10 12.30
N ALA A 427 9.45 5.39 11.22
CA ALA A 427 10.44 5.00 10.22
C ALA A 427 11.05 6.21 9.50
N GLN A 428 10.23 7.19 9.12
CA GLN A 428 10.70 8.42 8.49
C GLN A 428 11.56 9.24 9.45
N LEU A 429 11.16 9.35 10.73
CA LEU A 429 11.96 10.00 11.77
C LEU A 429 13.30 9.29 11.98
N GLU A 430 13.30 7.96 12.01
CA GLU A 430 14.51 7.15 12.19
C GLU A 430 15.48 7.32 11.01
N LEU A 431 15.00 7.27 9.78
CA LEU A 431 15.80 7.50 8.57
C LEU A 431 16.36 8.93 8.54
N TRP A 432 15.54 9.94 8.85
CA TRP A 432 15.96 11.34 8.82
C TRP A 432 16.98 11.68 9.90
N LYS A 433 16.76 11.20 11.11
CA LYS A 433 17.67 11.40 12.25
C LYS A 433 19.05 10.77 12.01
N ASN A 434 19.07 9.59 11.41
CA ASN A 434 20.31 8.82 11.17
C ASN A 434 20.81 8.94 9.71
N ARG A 435 20.43 10.01 8.97
CA ARG A 435 20.92 10.23 7.62
C ARG A 435 22.42 10.55 7.60
N SER A 436 23.11 10.17 6.54
CA SER A 436 24.53 10.50 6.36
C SER A 436 24.75 12.02 6.44
N GLY A 437 25.68 12.47 7.25
CA GLY A 437 26.01 13.89 7.45
C GLY A 437 25.13 14.60 8.50
N ALA A 438 24.21 13.92 9.19
CA ALA A 438 23.55 14.47 10.38
C ALA A 438 24.56 14.58 11.54
N GLU A 439 24.46 15.63 12.37
CA GLU A 439 25.14 15.66 13.65
C GLU A 439 24.62 14.51 14.52
N VAL A 440 25.43 13.49 14.68
CA VAL A 440 25.07 12.28 15.41
C VAL A 440 25.47 12.50 16.87
N ALA A 441 24.56 12.20 17.79
CA ALA A 441 24.88 12.15 19.23
C ALA A 441 26.08 11.22 19.48
N GLU A 442 26.94 11.59 20.45
CA GLU A 442 28.19 10.87 20.75
C GLU A 442 27.96 9.33 20.78
N GLY A 443 28.64 8.62 19.87
CA GLY A 443 28.69 7.16 19.84
C GLY A 443 28.17 6.47 18.58
N ASN A 444 27.53 7.17 17.63
CA ASN A 444 27.06 6.58 16.38
C ASN A 444 27.85 7.11 15.16
N THR A 445 28.58 6.24 14.46
CA THR A 445 29.55 6.62 13.42
C THR A 445 28.98 6.50 12.00
N GLY A 446 27.77 6.96 11.74
CA GLY A 446 27.30 7.06 10.36
C GLY A 446 25.89 6.51 10.16
N GLY A 447 25.21 7.01 9.15
CA GLY A 447 23.83 6.65 8.79
C GLY A 447 23.65 5.16 8.45
N TYR A 448 22.43 4.77 8.20
CA TYR A 448 22.08 3.42 7.75
C TYR A 448 22.85 3.05 6.47
N GLU A 449 23.36 1.82 6.43
CA GLU A 449 23.91 1.23 5.20
C GLU A 449 22.79 0.94 4.21
N ARG A 450 23.14 0.71 2.93
CA ARG A 450 22.20 0.30 1.88
C ARG A 450 21.71 -1.14 2.11
N LYS A 451 20.84 -1.30 3.10
CA LYS A 451 20.26 -2.57 3.52
C LYS A 451 18.79 -2.37 3.88
N VAL A 452 18.09 -3.48 4.02
CA VAL A 452 16.72 -3.51 4.52
C VAL A 452 16.75 -3.77 6.03
N TYR A 453 16.11 -2.91 6.80
CA TYR A 453 16.01 -2.95 8.24
C TYR A 453 14.54 -3.11 8.66
N VAL A 454 14.29 -3.61 9.86
CA VAL A 454 12.98 -3.59 10.53
C VAL A 454 13.07 -2.57 11.65
N LEU A 455 11.97 -1.90 11.97
CA LEU A 455 11.91 -0.97 13.09
C LEU A 455 12.33 -1.66 14.40
N PRO A 456 13.13 -0.99 15.27
CA PRO A 456 13.47 -1.52 16.59
C PRO A 456 12.24 -1.92 17.39
N LYS A 457 12.32 -3.02 18.13
CA LYS A 457 11.21 -3.55 18.94
C LYS A 457 10.64 -2.52 19.92
N GLN A 458 11.47 -1.62 20.42
CA GLN A 458 11.03 -0.55 21.30
C GLN A 458 10.04 0.40 20.60
N LEU A 459 10.27 0.75 19.33
CA LEU A 459 9.36 1.60 18.56
C LEU A 459 8.08 0.87 18.20
N ASP A 460 8.17 -0.43 17.91
CA ASP A 460 7.01 -1.29 17.65
C ASP A 460 6.09 -1.39 18.91
N GLU A 461 6.68 -1.58 20.10
CA GLU A 461 5.92 -1.53 21.36
C GLU A 461 5.36 -0.14 21.67
N GLU A 462 6.06 0.93 21.29
CA GLU A 462 5.58 2.29 21.43
C GLU A 462 4.30 2.54 20.63
N VAL A 463 4.27 2.09 19.35
CA VAL A 463 3.06 2.16 18.52
C VAL A 463 1.89 1.49 19.23
N ALA A 464 2.07 0.29 19.81
CA ALA A 464 1.01 -0.37 20.58
C ALA A 464 0.53 0.50 21.75
N ARG A 465 1.46 1.05 22.54
CA ARG A 465 1.13 1.91 23.70
C ARG A 465 0.30 3.13 23.34
N LEU A 466 0.60 3.78 22.19
CA LEU A 466 -0.14 4.95 21.72
C LEU A 466 -1.64 4.66 21.45
N HIS A 467 -2.01 3.39 21.27
CA HIS A 467 -3.40 2.98 20.97
C HIS A 467 -4.17 2.47 22.19
N LEU A 468 -3.47 2.06 23.26
CA LEU A 468 -4.12 1.38 24.38
C LEU A 468 -5.09 2.28 25.17
N ALA A 469 -4.77 3.57 25.32
CA ALA A 469 -5.59 4.50 26.07
C ALA A 469 -7.00 4.66 25.48
N GLN A 470 -7.11 4.73 24.15
CA GLN A 470 -8.42 4.86 23.47
C GLN A 470 -9.28 3.60 23.65
N LEU A 471 -8.63 2.43 23.77
CA LEU A 471 -9.33 1.17 24.02
C LEU A 471 -9.65 0.94 25.50
N GLY A 472 -9.29 1.85 26.39
CA GLY A 472 -9.47 1.71 27.83
C GLY A 472 -8.64 0.58 28.45
N VAL A 473 -7.52 0.21 27.83
CA VAL A 473 -6.65 -0.88 28.27
C VAL A 473 -5.69 -0.40 29.34
N ASN A 474 -5.65 -1.12 30.47
CA ASN A 474 -4.68 -0.92 31.55
C ASN A 474 -3.69 -2.08 31.55
N LEU A 475 -2.41 -1.79 31.36
CA LEU A 475 -1.35 -2.80 31.41
C LEU A 475 -1.00 -3.15 32.86
N THR A 476 -0.69 -4.43 33.07
CA THR A 476 -0.05 -4.87 34.32
C THR A 476 1.39 -4.40 34.35
N GLU A 477 1.83 -3.84 35.46
CA GLU A 477 3.21 -3.42 35.67
C GLU A 477 4.04 -4.53 36.31
N LEU A 478 5.26 -4.74 35.83
CA LEU A 478 6.21 -5.66 36.45
C LEU A 478 6.82 -5.03 37.71
N SER A 479 6.93 -5.82 38.79
CA SER A 479 7.83 -5.48 39.88
C SER A 479 9.29 -5.70 39.48
N GLU A 480 10.24 -5.07 40.17
CA GLU A 480 11.67 -5.26 39.95
C GLU A 480 12.07 -6.74 40.04
N SER A 481 11.51 -7.47 40.98
CA SER A 481 11.79 -8.90 41.13
C SER A 481 11.26 -9.73 39.97
N GLN A 482 10.10 -9.40 39.40
CA GLN A 482 9.52 -10.07 38.23
C GLN A 482 10.34 -9.77 36.96
N ALA A 483 10.67 -8.50 36.73
CA ALA A 483 11.50 -8.07 35.60
C ALA A 483 12.85 -8.81 35.61
N LYS A 484 13.51 -8.85 36.78
CA LYS A 484 14.77 -9.57 36.96
C LYS A 484 14.61 -11.08 36.75
N TYR A 485 13.51 -11.68 37.22
CA TYR A 485 13.28 -13.13 37.07
C TYR A 485 13.14 -13.55 35.59
N ILE A 486 12.42 -12.78 34.79
CA ILE A 486 12.22 -13.07 33.38
C ILE A 486 13.28 -12.44 32.46
N GLY A 487 14.22 -11.64 33.00
CA GLY A 487 15.36 -11.08 32.29
C GLY A 487 15.01 -10.00 31.27
N VAL A 488 13.97 -9.19 31.55
CA VAL A 488 13.57 -8.05 30.68
C VAL A 488 13.61 -6.75 31.47
N PRO A 489 13.76 -5.59 30.79
CA PRO A 489 13.57 -4.29 31.42
C PRO A 489 12.14 -4.13 31.93
N LYS A 490 11.95 -3.39 33.02
CA LYS A 490 10.61 -3.14 33.60
C LYS A 490 9.67 -2.43 32.62
N GLU A 491 10.20 -1.54 31.82
CA GLU A 491 9.48 -0.71 30.86
C GLU A 491 9.44 -1.34 29.43
N GLY A 492 10.10 -2.49 29.22
CA GLY A 492 10.25 -3.12 27.91
C GLY A 492 11.57 -2.77 27.20
N PRO A 493 11.82 -3.25 26.01
CA PRO A 493 10.97 -4.19 25.27
C PRO A 493 10.88 -5.55 25.95
N TYR A 494 9.67 -6.15 25.94
CA TYR A 494 9.41 -7.41 26.63
C TYR A 494 9.77 -8.65 25.83
N LYS A 495 10.08 -8.49 24.53
CA LYS A 495 10.49 -9.55 23.62
C LYS A 495 11.75 -9.17 22.87
N PRO A 496 12.61 -10.14 22.50
CA PRO A 496 13.80 -9.85 21.70
C PRO A 496 13.42 -9.39 20.27
N GLU A 497 14.35 -8.72 19.59
CA GLU A 497 14.16 -8.14 18.26
C GLU A 497 13.60 -9.12 17.21
N HIS A 498 14.02 -10.39 17.26
CA HIS A 498 13.59 -11.41 16.29
C HIS A 498 12.20 -12.00 16.58
N TYR A 499 11.59 -11.70 17.71
CA TYR A 499 10.29 -12.29 18.07
C TYR A 499 9.14 -11.66 17.25
N ARG A 500 8.29 -12.51 16.67
CA ARG A 500 7.18 -12.14 15.78
C ARG A 500 5.85 -12.75 16.27
N TYR A 501 5.30 -12.36 17.33
CA TYR A 501 4.05 -12.77 18.01
C TYR A 501 3.17 -13.77 17.27
#